data_e3c116d6fa658903374df489308b7cc7
#
_entry.id   e3c116d6fa658903374df489308b7cc7
#
_cell.length_a   1.000
_cell.length_b   1.000
_cell.length_c   1.000
_cell.angle_alpha   90.00
_cell.angle_beta   90.00
_cell.angle_gamma   90.00
#
_symmetry.space_group_name_H-M   'P 1'
#
loop_
_entity.id
_entity.type
_entity.pdbx_description
1 polymer ?
#
loop_
_entity_poly.entity_id
_entity_poly.type
_entity_poly.pdbx_seq_one_letter_code
_entity_poly.pdbx_strand_id
1 'polypeptide(L)'
;MRQVKVAAIQMQCSKNPEENRKKAEKMIRKAAGDGANIILLPELFEREYFCQQRRYDFYHYAKPLEENEAVLMGQRLAKELGVVLPISFYEKEVNNLYNSIACIDADGSILGVYRKTHIPDDHYYQEKFYFTPGDTGFRVFQTRFGTIGIGICWDQWFPETARSMALLGAELLFYP
;
A
#
# COMPACT_ATOMS: atom_id res chain seq x y z
N MET A 1 25.46 13.84 3.64
CA MET A 1 24.37 13.39 2.75
C MET A 1 23.66 12.24 3.47
N ARG A 2 22.32 12.32 3.65
CA ARG A 2 21.56 11.25 4.30
C ARG A 2 21.42 10.09 3.29
N GLN A 3 21.72 8.87 3.71
CA GLN A 3 21.45 7.67 2.92
C GLN A 3 20.20 6.98 3.43
N VAL A 4 19.29 6.62 2.52
CA VAL A 4 18.07 5.86 2.81
C VAL A 4 18.09 4.61 1.95
N LYS A 5 18.03 3.44 2.59
CA LYS A 5 17.93 2.16 1.89
C LYS A 5 16.48 1.77 1.75
N VAL A 6 16.05 1.55 0.52
CA VAL A 6 14.69 1.11 0.19
C VAL A 6 14.68 -0.33 -0.27
N ALA A 7 13.60 -1.04 0.00
CA ALA A 7 13.37 -2.39 -0.50
C ALA A 7 11.98 -2.48 -1.16
N ALA A 8 11.93 -3.04 -2.37
CA ALA A 8 10.69 -3.44 -3.02
C ALA A 8 10.58 -4.97 -2.96
N ILE A 9 9.52 -5.45 -2.33
CA ILE A 9 9.27 -6.89 -2.17
C ILE A 9 8.47 -7.39 -3.37
N GLN A 10 8.96 -8.44 -4.00
CA GLN A 10 8.26 -9.19 -5.02
C GLN A 10 7.85 -10.53 -4.44
N MET A 11 6.54 -10.85 -4.44
CA MET A 11 6.03 -12.11 -3.93
C MET A 11 4.84 -12.62 -4.73
N GLN A 12 4.74 -13.92 -4.85
CA GLN A 12 3.53 -14.55 -5.35
C GLN A 12 2.49 -14.61 -4.23
N CYS A 13 1.28 -14.16 -4.51
CA CYS A 13 0.16 -14.19 -3.59
C CYS A 13 -0.75 -15.40 -3.88
N SER A 14 -1.21 -16.08 -2.84
CA SER A 14 -2.20 -17.15 -2.89
C SER A 14 -3.59 -16.61 -2.53
N LYS A 15 -4.61 -17.47 -2.62
CA LYS A 15 -5.98 -17.15 -2.16
C LYS A 15 -6.09 -17.01 -0.64
N ASN A 16 -5.12 -17.54 0.10
CA ASN A 16 -5.14 -17.55 1.55
C ASN A 16 -4.44 -16.29 2.12
N PRO A 17 -5.19 -15.35 2.72
CA PRO A 17 -4.62 -14.11 3.23
C PRO A 17 -3.64 -14.31 4.38
N GLU A 18 -3.85 -15.32 5.22
CA GLU A 18 -2.95 -15.60 6.34
C GLU A 18 -1.58 -16.08 5.85
N GLU A 19 -1.55 -16.96 4.84
CA GLU A 19 -0.29 -17.40 4.21
C GLU A 19 0.45 -16.23 3.59
N ASN A 20 -0.26 -15.34 2.89
CA ASN A 20 0.34 -14.17 2.27
C ASN A 20 0.90 -13.20 3.32
N ARG A 21 0.17 -12.94 4.41
CA ARG A 21 0.66 -12.11 5.51
C ARG A 21 1.90 -12.72 6.18
N LYS A 22 1.91 -14.02 6.45
CA LYS A 22 3.10 -14.72 6.99
C LYS A 22 4.30 -14.61 6.06
N LYS A 23 4.07 -14.77 4.76
CA LYS A 23 5.11 -14.62 3.73
C LYS A 23 5.64 -13.18 3.66
N ALA A 24 4.72 -12.20 3.65
CA ALA A 24 5.07 -10.78 3.67
C ALA A 24 5.90 -10.43 4.93
N GLU A 25 5.47 -10.85 6.11
CA GLU A 25 6.21 -10.65 7.37
C GLU A 25 7.63 -11.20 7.29
N LYS A 26 7.80 -12.44 6.79
CA LYS A 26 9.15 -13.04 6.62
C LYS A 26 10.03 -12.20 5.70
N MET A 27 9.47 -11.68 4.61
CA MET A 27 10.22 -10.87 3.65
C MET A 27 10.52 -9.47 4.19
N ILE A 28 9.59 -8.85 4.92
CA ILE A 28 9.82 -7.58 5.62
C ILE A 28 10.96 -7.73 6.63
N ARG A 29 10.94 -8.78 7.46
CA ARG A 29 12.01 -9.05 8.45
C ARG A 29 13.36 -9.24 7.78
N LYS A 30 13.40 -9.95 6.64
CA LYS A 30 14.63 -10.10 5.87
C LYS A 30 15.14 -8.76 5.35
N ALA A 31 14.28 -7.95 4.71
CA ALA A 31 14.66 -6.65 4.17
C ALA A 31 15.15 -5.70 5.27
N ALA A 32 14.48 -5.67 6.42
CA ALA A 32 14.89 -4.90 7.59
C ALA A 32 16.26 -5.37 8.13
N GLY A 33 16.47 -6.70 8.24
CA GLY A 33 17.74 -7.29 8.62
C GLY A 33 18.89 -6.96 7.64
N ASP A 34 18.56 -6.79 6.35
CA ASP A 34 19.49 -6.32 5.31
C ASP A 34 19.70 -4.79 5.37
N GLY A 35 19.08 -4.09 6.33
CA GLY A 35 19.25 -2.66 6.60
C GLY A 35 18.32 -1.73 5.83
N ALA A 36 17.20 -2.22 5.27
CA ALA A 36 16.20 -1.37 4.62
C ALA A 36 15.51 -0.45 5.65
N ASN A 37 15.32 0.81 5.28
CA ASN A 37 14.62 1.82 6.07
C ASN A 37 13.14 1.93 5.70
N ILE A 38 12.84 1.78 4.39
CA ILE A 38 11.48 1.83 3.84
C ILE A 38 11.29 0.58 3.00
N ILE A 39 10.20 -0.15 3.25
CA ILE A 39 9.95 -1.43 2.60
C ILE A 39 8.56 -1.41 1.98
N LEU A 40 8.47 -1.60 0.65
CA LEU A 40 7.23 -1.62 -0.11
C LEU A 40 6.82 -3.05 -0.44
N LEU A 41 5.57 -3.38 -0.18
CA LEU A 41 4.91 -4.62 -0.60
C LEU A 41 4.13 -4.40 -1.92
N PRO A 42 3.75 -5.48 -2.64
CA PRO A 42 2.89 -5.35 -3.82
C PRO A 42 1.50 -4.81 -3.47
N GLU A 43 0.83 -4.22 -4.48
CA GLU A 43 -0.58 -3.84 -4.41
C GLU A 43 -1.45 -5.02 -4.00
N LEU A 44 -2.38 -4.82 -3.04
CA LEU A 44 -3.39 -5.80 -2.61
C LEU A 44 -2.83 -7.19 -2.26
N PHE A 45 -1.62 -7.25 -1.71
CA PHE A 45 -0.82 -8.47 -1.48
C PHE A 45 -1.47 -9.51 -0.57
N GLU A 46 -2.51 -9.15 0.18
CA GLU A 46 -3.19 -10.11 1.08
C GLU A 46 -3.84 -11.27 0.35
N ARG A 47 -4.11 -11.12 -0.97
CA ARG A 47 -4.74 -12.15 -1.80
C ARG A 47 -4.10 -12.17 -3.18
N GLU A 48 -4.42 -13.22 -3.97
CA GLU A 48 -4.21 -13.10 -5.41
C GLU A 48 -5.01 -11.92 -5.95
N TYR A 49 -4.55 -11.32 -7.04
CA TYR A 49 -5.20 -10.14 -7.63
C TYR A 49 -6.60 -10.51 -8.14
N PHE A 50 -7.60 -10.30 -7.29
CA PHE A 50 -8.99 -10.72 -7.51
C PHE A 50 -9.73 -9.89 -8.55
N CYS A 51 -9.23 -8.71 -8.91
CA CYS A 51 -9.87 -7.79 -9.85
C CYS A 51 -9.85 -8.29 -11.31
N GLN A 52 -9.28 -9.45 -11.59
CA GLN A 52 -9.42 -10.14 -12.88
C GLN A 52 -10.83 -10.70 -13.11
N GLN A 53 -11.66 -10.79 -12.08
CA GLN A 53 -13.00 -11.34 -12.13
C GLN A 53 -13.99 -10.37 -11.48
N ARG A 54 -15.24 -10.28 -12.02
CA ARG A 54 -16.33 -9.54 -11.40
C ARG A 54 -17.16 -10.49 -10.54
N ARG A 55 -16.91 -10.49 -9.23
CA ARG A 55 -17.58 -11.37 -8.27
C ARG A 55 -18.05 -10.59 -7.06
N TYR A 56 -19.34 -10.65 -6.78
CA TYR A 56 -19.94 -9.95 -5.62
C TYR A 56 -19.46 -10.49 -4.28
N ASP A 57 -19.09 -11.77 -4.19
CA ASP A 57 -18.55 -12.36 -2.99
C ASP A 57 -17.20 -11.80 -2.57
N PHE A 58 -16.48 -11.11 -3.46
CA PHE A 58 -15.21 -10.46 -3.13
C PHE A 58 -15.37 -9.11 -2.40
N TYR A 59 -16.57 -8.55 -2.37
CA TYR A 59 -16.84 -7.32 -1.60
C TYR A 59 -16.60 -7.51 -0.09
N HIS A 60 -16.79 -8.72 0.44
CA HIS A 60 -16.54 -9.00 1.87
C HIS A 60 -15.05 -9.07 2.24
N TYR A 61 -14.13 -8.97 1.27
CA TYR A 61 -12.69 -8.86 1.56
C TYR A 61 -12.32 -7.48 2.10
N ALA A 62 -13.12 -6.45 1.80
CA ALA A 62 -12.89 -5.10 2.28
C ALA A 62 -13.06 -5.00 3.80
N LYS A 63 -12.14 -4.31 4.45
CA LYS A 63 -12.14 -4.08 5.90
C LYS A 63 -11.92 -2.60 6.20
N PRO A 64 -12.49 -2.09 7.29
CA PRO A 64 -12.07 -0.80 7.84
C PRO A 64 -10.57 -0.80 8.13
N LEU A 65 -9.96 0.39 8.10
CA LEU A 65 -8.53 0.56 8.34
C LEU A 65 -8.07 -0.11 9.65
N GLU A 66 -8.81 0.12 10.72
CA GLU A 66 -8.52 -0.34 12.08
C GLU A 66 -8.77 -1.84 12.30
N GLU A 67 -9.47 -2.49 11.38
CA GLU A 67 -9.78 -3.94 11.45
C GLU A 67 -8.98 -4.74 10.41
N ASN A 68 -8.22 -4.08 9.54
CA ASN A 68 -7.47 -4.77 8.50
C ASN A 68 -6.21 -5.43 9.07
N GLU A 69 -6.13 -6.74 8.96
CA GLU A 69 -5.06 -7.55 9.56
C GLU A 69 -3.68 -7.26 8.96
N ALA A 70 -3.60 -6.85 7.68
CA ALA A 70 -2.32 -6.44 7.08
C ALA A 70 -1.85 -5.10 7.63
N VAL A 71 -2.75 -4.15 7.85
CA VAL A 71 -2.42 -2.86 8.47
C VAL A 71 -1.96 -3.06 9.91
N LEU A 72 -2.69 -3.84 10.70
CA LEU A 72 -2.31 -4.17 12.09
C LEU A 72 -0.95 -4.89 12.15
N MET A 73 -0.70 -5.83 11.24
CA MET A 73 0.62 -6.47 11.09
C MET A 73 1.70 -5.44 10.75
N GLY A 74 1.40 -4.53 9.82
CA GLY A 74 2.32 -3.47 9.41
C GLY A 74 2.70 -2.56 10.57
N GLN A 75 1.74 -2.10 11.39
CA GLN A 75 2.00 -1.27 12.57
C GLN A 75 2.92 -1.97 13.58
N ARG A 76 2.63 -3.24 13.87
CA ARG A 76 3.47 -4.04 14.76
C ARG A 76 4.90 -4.18 14.23
N LEU A 77 5.05 -4.53 12.95
CA LEU A 77 6.37 -4.74 12.34
C LEU A 77 7.15 -3.43 12.16
N ALA A 78 6.50 -2.35 11.76
CA ALA A 78 7.12 -1.03 11.64
C ALA A 78 7.74 -0.61 12.97
N LYS A 79 6.99 -0.71 14.06
CA LYS A 79 7.44 -0.39 15.42
C LYS A 79 8.56 -1.32 15.90
N GLU A 80 8.41 -2.63 15.69
CA GLU A 80 9.37 -3.63 16.13
C GLU A 80 10.73 -3.49 15.43
N LEU A 81 10.70 -3.24 14.10
CA LEU A 81 11.88 -3.23 13.25
C LEU A 81 12.46 -1.81 13.01
N GLY A 82 11.73 -0.78 13.39
CA GLY A 82 12.11 0.61 13.17
C GLY A 82 12.13 1.01 11.69
N VAL A 83 11.21 0.48 10.87
CA VAL A 83 11.12 0.69 9.42
C VAL A 83 9.80 1.33 9.02
N VAL A 84 9.79 2.06 7.91
CA VAL A 84 8.57 2.60 7.30
C VAL A 84 7.93 1.54 6.40
N LEU A 85 6.62 1.32 6.56
CA LEU A 85 5.85 0.34 5.82
C LEU A 85 4.60 0.97 5.19
N PRO A 86 4.61 1.29 3.89
CA PRO A 86 3.38 1.49 3.14
C PRO A 86 2.67 0.15 2.95
N ILE A 87 1.47 0.01 3.50
CA ILE A 87 0.68 -1.24 3.46
C ILE A 87 -0.54 -1.06 2.58
N SER A 88 -0.56 -1.78 1.45
CA SER A 88 -1.71 -1.82 0.55
C SER A 88 -2.80 -2.73 1.10
N PHE A 89 -4.06 -2.27 1.04
CA PHE A 89 -5.21 -3.01 1.53
C PHE A 89 -6.50 -2.63 0.80
N TYR A 90 -7.49 -3.53 0.84
CA TYR A 90 -8.84 -3.27 0.36
C TYR A 90 -9.65 -2.61 1.47
N GLU A 91 -9.83 -1.30 1.37
CA GLU A 91 -10.47 -0.47 2.38
C GLU A 91 -11.98 -0.46 2.24
N LYS A 92 -12.67 -0.56 3.38
CA LYS A 92 -14.08 -0.23 3.53
C LYS A 92 -14.21 1.03 4.39
N GLU A 93 -14.75 2.10 3.80
CA GLU A 93 -15.01 3.36 4.49
C GLU A 93 -16.51 3.68 4.37
N VAL A 94 -17.23 3.49 5.45
CA VAL A 94 -18.70 3.60 5.52
C VAL A 94 -19.36 2.76 4.42
N ASN A 95 -19.79 3.36 3.31
CA ASN A 95 -20.45 2.70 2.19
C ASN A 95 -19.56 2.62 0.92
N ASN A 96 -18.34 3.14 0.98
CA ASN A 96 -17.42 3.14 -0.15
C ASN A 96 -16.32 2.10 0.05
N LEU A 97 -15.82 1.59 -1.07
CA LEU A 97 -14.73 0.63 -1.11
C LEU A 97 -13.59 1.22 -1.92
N TYR A 98 -12.38 1.15 -1.39
CA TYR A 98 -11.20 1.77 -2.01
C TYR A 98 -10.03 0.79 -2.10
N ASN A 99 -9.21 1.00 -3.11
CA ASN A 99 -7.86 0.47 -3.16
C ASN A 99 -6.94 1.47 -2.47
N SER A 100 -6.40 1.11 -1.32
CA SER A 100 -5.78 2.06 -0.40
C SER A 100 -4.40 1.62 0.08
N ILE A 101 -3.60 2.60 0.51
CA ILE A 101 -2.35 2.37 1.21
C ILE A 101 -2.35 3.16 2.52
N ALA A 102 -2.15 2.46 3.62
CA ALA A 102 -1.81 3.06 4.91
C ALA A 102 -0.30 3.29 4.97
N CYS A 103 0.14 4.54 5.11
CA CYS A 103 1.55 4.85 5.33
C CYS A 103 1.86 4.76 6.82
N ILE A 104 2.67 3.78 7.21
CA ILE A 104 3.02 3.51 8.60
C ILE A 104 4.46 3.93 8.85
N ASP A 105 4.69 4.80 9.83
CA ASP A 105 6.04 5.26 10.19
C ASP A 105 6.76 4.24 11.08
N ALA A 106 8.05 4.46 11.25
CA ALA A 106 8.98 3.57 11.96
C ALA A 106 8.67 3.37 13.46
N ASP A 107 7.77 4.14 14.04
CA ASP A 107 7.25 3.95 15.40
C ASP A 107 5.95 3.15 15.45
N GLY A 108 5.40 2.76 14.27
CA GLY A 108 4.14 2.06 14.10
C GLY A 108 2.92 2.96 13.99
N SER A 109 3.10 4.29 14.01
CA SER A 109 1.99 5.22 13.81
C SER A 109 1.57 5.28 12.34
N ILE A 110 0.25 5.41 12.08
CA ILE A 110 -0.29 5.64 10.75
C ILE A 110 -0.24 7.13 10.47
N LEU A 111 0.57 7.56 9.50
CA LEU A 111 0.68 8.95 9.05
C LEU A 111 -0.54 9.40 8.23
N GLY A 112 -1.24 8.45 7.64
CA GLY A 112 -2.44 8.67 6.86
C GLY A 112 -2.65 7.59 5.81
N VAL A 113 -3.74 7.74 5.05
CA VAL A 113 -4.13 6.81 3.98
C VAL A 113 -4.12 7.56 2.64
N TYR A 114 -3.60 6.92 1.60
CA TYR A 114 -3.80 7.31 0.22
C TYR A 114 -4.76 6.32 -0.44
N ARG A 115 -5.78 6.83 -1.13
CA ARG A 115 -6.75 6.07 -1.91
C ARG A 115 -6.44 6.23 -3.39
N LYS A 116 -6.30 5.13 -4.13
CA LYS A 116 -5.97 5.11 -5.56
C LYS A 116 -6.89 6.03 -6.35
N THR A 117 -6.29 6.99 -7.04
CA THR A 117 -7.03 8.02 -7.80
C THR A 117 -7.51 7.47 -9.15
N HIS A 118 -6.65 6.77 -9.87
CA HIS A 118 -6.92 6.27 -11.21
C HIS A 118 -7.26 4.78 -11.15
N ILE A 119 -8.54 4.47 -11.33
CA ILE A 119 -9.06 3.10 -11.27
C ILE A 119 -9.18 2.54 -12.67
N PRO A 120 -8.39 1.51 -13.05
CA PRO A 120 -8.48 0.89 -14.37
C PRO A 120 -9.78 0.07 -14.54
N ASP A 121 -10.22 -0.06 -15.79
CA ASP A 121 -11.29 -0.97 -16.18
C ASP A 121 -10.96 -1.56 -17.54
N ASP A 122 -10.26 -2.68 -17.52
CA ASP A 122 -9.81 -3.41 -18.69
C ASP A 122 -10.01 -4.92 -18.46
N HIS A 123 -9.77 -5.73 -19.48
CA HIS A 123 -10.03 -7.17 -19.48
C HIS A 123 -9.41 -7.91 -18.28
N TYR A 124 -8.20 -7.54 -17.85
CA TYR A 124 -7.52 -8.14 -16.70
C TYR A 124 -7.50 -7.25 -15.44
N TYR A 125 -8.06 -6.04 -15.52
CA TYR A 125 -8.00 -5.01 -14.48
C TYR A 125 -9.38 -4.41 -14.27
N GLN A 126 -10.35 -5.24 -13.82
CA GLN A 126 -11.75 -4.83 -13.67
C GLN A 126 -11.99 -4.13 -12.32
N GLU A 127 -11.11 -3.19 -11.99
CA GLU A 127 -11.09 -2.54 -10.68
C GLU A 127 -12.29 -1.62 -10.44
N LYS A 128 -12.87 -1.01 -11.47
CA LYS A 128 -14.09 -0.18 -11.32
C LYS A 128 -15.30 -0.96 -10.81
N PHE A 129 -15.27 -2.28 -10.90
CA PHE A 129 -16.31 -3.12 -10.30
C PHE A 129 -16.21 -3.12 -8.76
N TYR A 130 -15.04 -2.90 -8.19
CA TYR A 130 -14.78 -2.98 -6.76
C TYR A 130 -14.54 -1.64 -6.09
N PHE A 131 -13.81 -0.74 -6.73
CA PHE A 131 -13.27 0.44 -6.08
C PHE A 131 -13.90 1.73 -6.57
N THR A 132 -14.21 2.59 -5.62
CA THR A 132 -14.51 4.01 -5.84
C THR A 132 -13.18 4.74 -6.11
N PRO A 133 -13.14 5.69 -7.07
CA PRO A 133 -11.96 6.56 -7.21
C PRO A 133 -11.61 7.26 -5.90
N GLY A 134 -10.31 7.33 -5.59
CA GLY A 134 -9.83 7.91 -4.36
C GLY A 134 -10.20 9.39 -4.20
N ASP A 135 -10.50 9.78 -2.99
CA ASP A 135 -10.93 11.12 -2.57
C ASP A 135 -9.89 11.86 -1.71
N THR A 136 -8.73 11.24 -1.46
CA THR A 136 -7.66 11.81 -0.64
C THR A 136 -6.82 12.86 -1.36
N GLY A 137 -6.91 12.93 -2.69
CA GLY A 137 -5.97 13.65 -3.53
C GLY A 137 -4.55 13.07 -3.48
N PHE A 138 -3.65 13.61 -4.30
CA PHE A 138 -2.23 13.26 -4.21
C PHE A 138 -1.64 13.88 -2.94
N ARG A 139 -0.87 13.07 -2.20
CA ARG A 139 -0.31 13.50 -0.91
C ARG A 139 1.07 12.91 -0.67
N VAL A 140 1.80 13.53 0.23
CA VAL A 140 3.09 13.06 0.71
C VAL A 140 3.03 12.78 2.19
N PHE A 141 3.91 11.91 2.66
CA PHE A 141 4.02 11.51 4.06
C PHE A 141 5.42 11.84 4.56
N GLN A 142 5.50 12.62 5.62
CA GLN A 142 6.77 12.90 6.29
C GLN A 142 7.10 11.75 7.22
N THR A 143 7.99 10.87 6.79
CA THR A 143 8.43 9.72 7.56
C THR A 143 9.74 9.99 8.28
N ARG A 144 10.10 9.13 9.22
CA ARG A 144 11.41 9.16 9.90
C ARG A 144 12.59 9.23 8.91
N PHE A 145 12.47 8.66 7.72
CA PHE A 145 13.58 8.53 6.76
C PHE A 145 13.49 9.48 5.57
N GLY A 146 12.44 10.27 5.47
CA GLY A 146 12.24 11.26 4.41
C GLY A 146 10.81 11.41 4.01
N THR A 147 10.54 12.40 3.16
CA THR A 147 9.22 12.65 2.62
C THR A 147 8.96 11.72 1.43
N ILE A 148 7.93 10.89 1.55
CA ILE A 148 7.57 9.94 0.48
C ILE A 148 6.23 10.27 -0.13
N GLY A 149 6.12 10.09 -1.44
CA GLY A 149 4.86 10.09 -2.18
C GLY A 149 4.51 8.68 -2.61
N ILE A 150 3.23 8.34 -2.60
CA ILE A 150 2.76 7.00 -2.98
C ILE A 150 1.62 7.15 -3.97
N GLY A 151 1.79 6.60 -5.17
CA GLY A 151 0.72 6.32 -6.11
C GLY A 151 0.51 4.81 -6.19
N ILE A 152 -0.64 4.35 -6.62
CA ILE A 152 -0.93 2.91 -6.70
C ILE A 152 -1.03 2.49 -8.16
N CYS A 153 -0.17 1.55 -8.60
CA CYS A 153 -0.22 0.86 -9.88
C CYS A 153 -0.47 1.82 -11.07
N TRP A 154 -1.70 1.91 -11.60
CA TRP A 154 -2.04 2.71 -12.76
C TRP A 154 -1.84 4.22 -12.57
N ASP A 155 -1.81 4.72 -11.33
CA ASP A 155 -1.48 6.12 -11.03
C ASP A 155 -0.13 6.54 -11.64
N GLN A 156 0.83 5.61 -11.79
CA GLN A 156 2.14 5.89 -12.39
C GLN A 156 2.09 6.33 -13.85
N TRP A 157 0.99 6.01 -14.58
CA TRP A 157 0.83 6.36 -15.98
C TRP A 157 0.42 7.82 -16.19
N PHE A 158 -0.04 8.47 -15.13
CA PHE A 158 -0.50 9.86 -15.15
C PHE A 158 0.58 10.78 -14.60
N PRO A 159 1.16 11.67 -15.44
CA PRO A 159 2.25 12.55 -15.02
C PRO A 159 1.85 13.48 -13.87
N GLU A 160 0.56 13.77 -13.73
CA GLU A 160 0.01 14.57 -12.63
C GLU A 160 0.30 13.96 -11.27
N THR A 161 0.31 12.64 -11.16
CA THR A 161 0.59 11.93 -9.91
C THR A 161 2.01 12.24 -9.41
N ALA A 162 3.03 11.94 -10.24
CA ALA A 162 4.42 12.19 -9.87
C ALA A 162 4.70 13.67 -9.67
N ARG A 163 4.18 14.52 -10.58
CA ARG A 163 4.41 15.98 -10.53
C ARG A 163 3.80 16.59 -9.28
N SER A 164 2.57 16.26 -8.93
CA SER A 164 1.91 16.78 -7.74
C SER A 164 2.67 16.39 -6.47
N MET A 165 3.05 15.12 -6.34
CA MET A 165 3.82 14.65 -5.19
C MET A 165 5.21 15.30 -5.11
N ALA A 166 5.89 15.50 -6.24
CA ALA A 166 7.17 16.19 -6.29
C ALA A 166 7.03 17.66 -5.85
N LEU A 167 5.99 18.37 -6.30
CA LEU A 167 5.70 19.75 -5.87
C LEU A 167 5.32 19.85 -4.39
N LEU A 168 4.72 18.79 -3.82
CA LEU A 168 4.44 18.67 -2.40
C LEU A 168 5.68 18.31 -1.57
N GLY A 169 6.83 18.10 -2.21
CA GLY A 169 8.12 17.85 -1.54
C GLY A 169 8.51 16.38 -1.37
N ALA A 170 7.92 15.47 -2.14
CA ALA A 170 8.37 14.07 -2.13
C ALA A 170 9.85 13.95 -2.53
N GLU A 171 10.63 13.28 -1.70
CA GLU A 171 12.02 12.91 -1.98
C GLU A 171 12.10 11.54 -2.68
N LEU A 172 11.13 10.67 -2.40
CA LEU A 172 10.99 9.33 -2.98
C LEU A 172 9.54 9.12 -3.42
N LEU A 173 9.36 8.46 -4.57
CA LEU A 173 8.05 8.05 -5.09
C LEU A 173 7.96 6.53 -5.13
N PHE A 174 6.86 5.99 -4.62
CA PHE A 174 6.57 4.56 -4.61
C PHE A 174 5.31 4.26 -5.41
N TYR A 175 5.36 3.16 -6.16
CA TYR A 175 4.25 2.66 -6.99
C TYR A 175 4.15 1.13 -6.83
N PRO A 176 3.43 0.65 -5.83
CA PRO A 176 3.11 -0.78 -5.71
C PRO A 176 2.17 -1.25 -6.80
#